data_d660c080e08007e9ca0564a5542ce7ea
#
_entry.id   d660c080e08007e9ca0564a5542ce7ea
#
_cell.length_a   1.000
_cell.length_b   1.000
_cell.length_c   1.000
_cell.angle_alpha   90.00
_cell.angle_beta   90.00
_cell.angle_gamma   90.00
#
_symmetry.space_group_name_H-M   'P 1'
#
loop_
_entity.id
_entity.type
_entity.pdbx_description
1 polymer ?
#
loop_
_entity_poly.entity_id
_entity_poly.type
_entity_poly.pdbx_seq_one_letter_code
_entity_poly.pdbx_strand_id
1 'polypeptide(L)'
;TTVVPTTEAPATIAPTTVAPTTVAPTTEAPTIETPTIVAPTTEAPTTMAPTIQSKTSTEAIGEGSDVGKVNRKILNCKNDKDLAGSTFRKLCVKVKKSKKKAISLTWKKIQVARTYVIYGAKCGTSYKKIATVHSKTFTNKKLKKGTYYKYMVVALNEKGKVVAISKLIHVATKGGKVGNCKKLKVNKSKVNLKQGRKFKLKVKQIAKSKKVKLKKHRKTAFESDNQNVAVVSKKGVITAKKKGKCSVYVYAQNGVYKRVKVTVK
;
A
#
# COMPACT_ATOMS: atom_id res chain seq x y z
N THR A 1 -69.55 24.97 -33.11
CA THR A 1 -69.31 25.66 -31.83
C THR A 1 -68.24 24.85 -31.07
N THR A 2 -66.99 25.34 -31.18
CA THR A 2 -65.85 24.67 -30.56
C THR A 2 -65.53 25.38 -29.23
N VAL A 3 -65.59 24.66 -28.14
CA VAL A 3 -65.23 25.15 -26.81
C VAL A 3 -63.76 24.86 -26.56
N VAL A 4 -62.98 25.91 -26.30
CA VAL A 4 -61.57 25.84 -25.93
C VAL A 4 -61.51 25.80 -24.40
N PRO A 5 -60.81 24.84 -23.76
CA PRO A 5 -60.61 24.85 -22.32
C PRO A 5 -59.45 25.78 -21.94
N THR A 6 -59.68 26.69 -21.02
CA THR A 6 -58.69 27.58 -20.40
C THR A 6 -57.95 26.83 -19.31
N THR A 7 -56.63 26.70 -19.44
CA THR A 7 -55.76 26.11 -18.43
C THR A 7 -55.22 27.18 -17.50
N GLU A 8 -55.64 27.18 -16.23
CA GLU A 8 -55.04 27.99 -15.17
C GLU A 8 -53.68 27.42 -14.73
N ALA A 9 -52.70 28.31 -14.65
CA ALA A 9 -51.37 27.97 -14.16
C ALA A 9 -51.34 27.92 -12.61
N PRO A 10 -50.64 26.95 -11.98
CA PRO A 10 -50.54 26.90 -10.53
C PRO A 10 -49.61 27.98 -9.97
N ALA A 11 -50.03 28.61 -8.87
CA ALA A 11 -49.28 29.64 -8.14
C ALA A 11 -48.04 29.03 -7.45
N THR A 12 -46.87 29.59 -7.75
CA THR A 12 -45.59 29.25 -7.13
C THR A 12 -45.48 29.95 -5.78
N ILE A 13 -45.45 29.18 -4.68
CA ILE A 13 -45.18 29.68 -3.33
C ILE A 13 -43.68 29.72 -3.12
N ALA A 14 -43.10 30.91 -2.92
CA ALA A 14 -41.68 31.07 -2.61
C ALA A 14 -41.37 30.60 -1.18
N PRO A 15 -40.26 29.85 -0.94
CA PRO A 15 -39.86 29.48 0.40
C PRO A 15 -39.27 30.65 1.20
N THR A 16 -39.81 30.91 2.39
CA THR A 16 -39.30 31.88 3.35
C THR A 16 -38.01 31.38 3.97
N THR A 17 -36.86 32.03 3.68
CA THR A 17 -35.55 31.75 4.28
C THR A 17 -35.50 32.41 5.65
N VAL A 18 -35.43 31.61 6.70
CA VAL A 18 -35.13 32.05 8.07
C VAL A 18 -33.61 32.08 8.26
N ALA A 19 -33.08 33.27 8.58
CA ALA A 19 -31.63 33.43 8.85
C ALA A 19 -31.25 32.78 10.17
N PRO A 20 -30.10 32.06 10.26
CA PRO A 20 -29.63 31.50 11.50
C PRO A 20 -29.02 32.57 12.40
N THR A 21 -29.45 32.60 13.65
CA THR A 21 -28.91 33.45 14.73
C THR A 21 -27.55 32.94 15.16
N THR A 22 -26.48 33.69 14.90
CA THR A 22 -25.13 33.40 15.35
C THR A 22 -24.95 33.79 16.79
N VAL A 23 -24.77 32.83 17.70
CA VAL A 23 -24.39 33.07 19.08
C VAL A 23 -22.85 33.06 19.12
N ALA A 24 -22.27 34.18 19.58
CA ALA A 24 -20.83 34.32 19.75
C ALA A 24 -20.32 33.44 20.92
N PRO A 25 -19.20 32.69 20.75
CA PRO A 25 -18.61 31.96 21.86
C PRO A 25 -17.86 32.92 22.81
N THR A 26 -18.12 32.79 24.10
CA THR A 26 -17.41 33.50 25.20
C THR A 26 -16.04 32.83 25.35
N THR A 27 -14.97 33.58 25.10
CA THR A 27 -13.59 33.13 25.28
C THR A 27 -13.18 33.34 26.72
N GLU A 28 -13.05 32.29 27.52
CA GLU A 28 -12.33 32.32 28.77
C GLU A 28 -10.84 32.18 28.52
N ALA A 29 -10.03 33.06 29.06
CA ALA A 29 -8.57 33.06 28.95
C ALA A 29 -7.96 31.94 29.80
N PRO A 30 -7.01 31.15 29.27
CA PRO A 30 -6.32 30.14 30.08
C PRO A 30 -5.31 30.80 31.04
N THR A 31 -5.39 30.41 32.34
CA THR A 31 -4.43 30.75 33.38
C THR A 31 -3.10 30.03 33.09
N ILE A 32 -2.03 30.79 32.93
CA ILE A 32 -0.66 30.27 32.73
C ILE A 32 -0.05 29.93 34.08
N GLU A 33 0.08 28.65 34.40
CA GLU A 33 0.92 28.20 35.52
C GLU A 33 2.37 28.05 35.01
N THR A 34 3.29 28.74 35.67
CA THR A 34 4.75 28.69 35.40
C THR A 34 5.33 27.37 35.91
N PRO A 35 6.01 26.56 35.04
CA PRO A 35 6.68 25.38 35.54
C PRO A 35 7.99 25.70 36.26
N THR A 36 8.12 25.18 37.48
CA THR A 36 9.34 25.21 38.29
C THR A 36 10.43 24.38 37.67
N ILE A 37 11.54 25.00 37.27
CA ILE A 37 12.72 24.37 36.71
C ILE A 37 13.53 23.73 37.84
N VAL A 38 13.56 22.40 37.89
CA VAL A 38 14.52 21.65 38.71
C VAL A 38 15.73 21.32 37.84
N ALA A 39 16.91 21.80 38.26
CA ALA A 39 18.14 21.57 37.55
C ALA A 39 18.56 20.08 37.58
N PRO A 40 19.01 19.48 36.44
CA PRO A 40 19.53 18.13 36.48
C PRO A 40 20.97 18.08 36.97
N THR A 41 21.23 17.18 37.93
CA THR A 41 22.57 16.84 38.45
C THR A 41 23.36 16.13 37.37
N THR A 42 24.52 16.66 37.02
CA THR A 42 25.45 16.12 36.03
C THR A 42 26.26 14.98 36.64
N GLU A 43 26.01 13.73 36.25
CA GLU A 43 26.94 12.64 36.43
C GLU A 43 27.71 12.41 35.12
N ALA A 44 29.05 12.40 35.20
CA ALA A 44 29.94 12.21 34.05
C ALA A 44 29.87 10.75 33.52
N PRO A 45 29.77 10.55 32.19
CA PRO A 45 29.78 9.19 31.66
C PRO A 45 31.19 8.64 31.51
N THR A 46 31.44 7.50 32.15
CA THR A 46 32.65 6.67 31.97
C THR A 46 32.72 6.16 30.53
N THR A 47 33.73 6.55 29.80
CA THR A 47 34.02 6.16 28.41
C THR A 47 34.42 4.68 28.36
N MET A 48 33.51 3.81 27.89
CA MET A 48 33.86 2.49 27.36
C MET A 48 33.72 2.54 25.84
N ALA A 49 34.82 2.32 25.12
CA ALA A 49 34.84 2.23 23.66
C ALA A 49 34.02 1.02 23.18
N PRO A 50 33.08 1.20 22.24
CA PRO A 50 32.36 0.06 21.70
C PRO A 50 33.21 -0.66 20.64
N THR A 51 33.54 -1.91 20.92
CA THR A 51 34.04 -2.88 19.93
C THR A 51 33.02 -3.02 18.80
N ILE A 52 33.42 -2.63 17.59
CA ILE A 52 32.59 -2.74 16.38
C ILE A 52 32.52 -4.21 15.98
N GLN A 53 31.51 -4.92 16.44
CA GLN A 53 31.10 -6.16 15.80
C GLN A 53 30.05 -5.83 14.74
N SER A 54 30.41 -5.89 13.48
CA SER A 54 29.49 -5.78 12.36
C SER A 54 28.61 -7.04 12.26
N LYS A 55 27.54 -7.08 13.04
CA LYS A 55 26.42 -8.00 12.79
C LYS A 55 25.48 -7.31 11.83
N THR A 56 25.49 -7.73 10.56
CA THR A 56 24.46 -7.38 9.57
C THR A 56 23.19 -8.12 9.92
N SER A 57 22.52 -7.72 11.01
CA SER A 57 21.16 -8.15 11.30
C SER A 57 20.21 -7.36 10.42
N THR A 58 19.60 -8.05 9.44
CA THR A 58 18.47 -7.51 8.67
C THR A 58 17.26 -7.45 9.60
N GLU A 59 17.18 -6.44 10.47
CA GLU A 59 16.03 -6.23 11.32
C GLU A 59 14.78 -6.03 10.47
N ALA A 60 13.78 -6.89 10.69
CA ALA A 60 12.44 -6.71 10.15
C ALA A 60 11.84 -5.43 10.74
N ILE A 61 11.32 -4.53 9.87
CA ILE A 61 10.58 -3.36 10.32
C ILE A 61 9.17 -3.82 10.69
N GLY A 62 8.93 -4.04 11.98
CA GLY A 62 7.65 -4.46 12.53
C GLY A 62 6.63 -3.30 12.63
N GLU A 63 5.42 -3.66 13.05
CA GLU A 63 4.39 -2.68 13.44
C GLU A 63 4.87 -1.86 14.65
N GLY A 64 4.50 -0.58 14.68
CA GLY A 64 4.92 0.34 15.73
C GLY A 64 6.34 0.87 15.60
N SER A 65 7.06 0.54 14.52
CA SER A 65 8.37 1.10 14.22
C SER A 65 8.31 2.61 14.02
N ASP A 66 9.38 3.30 14.37
CA ASP A 66 9.56 4.73 14.08
C ASP A 66 9.54 4.98 12.57
N VAL A 67 8.69 5.91 12.14
CA VAL A 67 8.60 6.34 10.74
C VAL A 67 9.93 6.91 10.22
N GLY A 68 10.74 7.55 11.06
CA GLY A 68 12.05 8.06 10.71
C GLY A 68 13.03 6.96 10.33
N LYS A 69 13.06 5.84 11.07
CA LYS A 69 13.86 4.65 10.74
C LYS A 69 13.43 4.03 9.41
N VAL A 70 12.11 3.88 9.19
CA VAL A 70 11.55 3.35 7.94
C VAL A 70 11.88 4.27 6.77
N ASN A 71 11.73 5.59 6.95
CA ASN A 71 12.05 6.60 5.94
C ASN A 71 13.52 6.49 5.51
N ARG A 72 14.47 6.49 6.45
CA ARG A 72 15.91 6.32 6.15
C ARG A 72 16.19 5.03 5.39
N LYS A 73 15.61 3.88 5.83
CA LYS A 73 15.77 2.59 5.13
C LYS A 73 15.24 2.63 3.69
N ILE A 74 14.10 3.29 3.43
CA ILE A 74 13.54 3.42 2.08
C ILE A 74 14.41 4.32 1.20
N LEU A 75 14.78 5.51 1.68
CA LEU A 75 15.56 6.48 0.91
C LEU A 75 16.94 5.92 0.55
N ASN A 76 17.59 5.19 1.45
CA ASN A 76 18.89 4.58 1.24
C ASN A 76 18.84 3.27 0.42
N CYS A 77 17.64 2.77 0.09
CA CYS A 77 17.50 1.55 -0.70
C CYS A 77 17.79 1.80 -2.18
N LYS A 78 19.00 1.46 -2.61
CA LYS A 78 19.41 1.53 -4.03
C LYS A 78 18.84 0.40 -4.90
N ASN A 79 18.42 -0.72 -4.28
CA ASN A 79 17.93 -1.91 -4.96
C ASN A 79 16.41 -1.95 -5.07
N ASP A 80 15.89 -2.62 -6.12
CA ASP A 80 14.47 -2.88 -6.32
C ASP A 80 13.99 -4.09 -5.48
N LYS A 81 14.39 -4.16 -4.20
CA LYS A 81 13.98 -5.23 -3.26
C LYS A 81 12.92 -4.72 -2.30
N ASP A 82 12.03 -5.64 -1.88
CA ASP A 82 11.09 -5.36 -0.80
C ASP A 82 11.85 -5.12 0.50
N LEU A 83 11.37 -4.19 1.32
CA LEU A 83 11.84 -4.06 2.69
C LEU A 83 11.41 -5.25 3.53
N ALA A 84 12.20 -5.59 4.55
CA ALA A 84 11.78 -6.53 5.57
C ALA A 84 10.48 -6.04 6.24
N GLY A 85 9.55 -6.95 6.49
CA GLY A 85 8.23 -6.63 7.05
C GLY A 85 7.19 -6.10 6.06
N SER A 86 7.57 -5.82 4.79
CA SER A 86 6.57 -5.43 3.78
C SER A 86 5.67 -6.60 3.39
N THR A 87 4.37 -6.33 3.18
CA THR A 87 3.37 -7.36 2.87
C THR A 87 2.32 -6.87 1.87
N PHE A 88 1.82 -7.77 1.03
CA PHE A 88 0.65 -7.50 0.20
C PHE A 88 -0.66 -7.65 0.96
N ARG A 89 -0.76 -8.61 1.88
CA ARG A 89 -2.03 -8.89 2.58
C ARG A 89 -2.52 -7.70 3.40
N LYS A 90 -1.63 -7.06 4.15
CA LYS A 90 -1.97 -5.98 5.06
C LYS A 90 -2.14 -4.66 4.32
N LEU A 91 -1.23 -4.36 3.39
CA LEU A 91 -1.28 -3.14 2.57
C LEU A 91 -1.07 -3.50 1.09
N CYS A 92 -2.15 -3.91 0.43
CA CYS A 92 -2.15 -4.29 -0.97
C CYS A 92 -2.28 -3.06 -1.88
N VAL A 93 -1.15 -2.47 -2.23
CA VAL A 93 -1.09 -1.40 -3.22
C VAL A 93 -1.15 -1.99 -4.63
N LYS A 94 -2.02 -1.43 -5.46
CA LYS A 94 -2.18 -1.82 -6.87
C LYS A 94 -2.38 -0.60 -7.76
N VAL A 95 -2.15 -0.79 -9.05
CA VAL A 95 -2.38 0.24 -10.06
C VAL A 95 -3.88 0.35 -10.33
N LYS A 96 -4.46 1.53 -10.07
CA LYS A 96 -5.83 1.87 -10.46
C LYS A 96 -5.88 2.24 -11.94
N LYS A 97 -5.01 3.14 -12.38
CA LYS A 97 -4.93 3.60 -13.78
C LYS A 97 -3.48 3.95 -14.14
N SER A 98 -3.08 3.65 -15.38
CA SER A 98 -1.83 4.12 -15.96
C SER A 98 -2.14 4.87 -17.25
N LYS A 99 -1.64 6.11 -17.37
CA LYS A 99 -1.75 7.01 -18.52
C LYS A 99 -0.36 7.25 -19.13
N LYS A 100 -0.24 8.04 -20.22
CA LYS A 100 1.05 8.39 -20.85
C LYS A 100 1.99 9.12 -19.87
N LYS A 101 1.46 10.08 -19.07
CA LYS A 101 2.24 10.93 -18.15
C LYS A 101 1.78 10.81 -16.69
N ALA A 102 1.00 9.77 -16.32
CA ALA A 102 0.51 9.60 -14.95
C ALA A 102 0.27 8.14 -14.57
N ILE A 103 0.44 7.83 -13.27
CA ILE A 103 0.13 6.56 -12.65
C ILE A 103 -0.72 6.83 -11.41
N SER A 104 -1.90 6.22 -11.36
CA SER A 104 -2.77 6.25 -10.18
C SER A 104 -2.67 4.93 -9.44
N LEU A 105 -2.40 5.00 -8.15
CA LEU A 105 -2.34 3.88 -7.21
C LEU A 105 -3.61 3.84 -6.38
N THR A 106 -3.94 2.67 -5.85
CA THR A 106 -5.01 2.50 -4.87
C THR A 106 -4.69 1.34 -3.95
N TRP A 107 -5.25 1.38 -2.74
CA TRP A 107 -5.15 0.32 -1.74
C TRP A 107 -6.43 0.23 -0.92
N LYS A 108 -6.57 -0.85 -0.15
CA LYS A 108 -7.65 -0.97 0.83
C LYS A 108 -7.26 -0.15 2.06
N LYS A 109 -8.17 0.68 2.58
CA LYS A 109 -7.96 1.44 3.81
C LYS A 109 -7.68 0.46 4.96
N ILE A 110 -6.64 0.76 5.75
CA ILE A 110 -6.37 0.08 7.02
C ILE A 110 -7.09 0.87 8.11
N GLN A 111 -7.89 0.21 8.93
CA GLN A 111 -8.78 0.86 9.88
C GLN A 111 -8.02 1.78 10.85
N VAL A 112 -6.91 1.32 11.40
CA VAL A 112 -6.07 2.07 12.33
C VAL A 112 -5.14 3.08 11.65
N ALA A 113 -5.04 3.08 10.30
CA ALA A 113 -4.19 4.02 9.59
C ALA A 113 -4.93 5.34 9.35
N ARG A 114 -4.25 6.45 9.64
CA ARG A 114 -4.72 7.81 9.36
C ARG A 114 -4.00 8.43 8.17
N THR A 115 -2.73 8.08 8.00
CA THR A 115 -1.85 8.71 7.02
C THR A 115 -1.12 7.64 6.21
N TYR A 116 -0.90 7.93 4.93
CA TYR A 116 -0.11 7.09 4.02
C TYR A 116 1.01 7.93 3.41
N VAL A 117 2.26 7.53 3.63
CA VAL A 117 3.44 8.14 3.02
C VAL A 117 3.80 7.36 1.77
N ILE A 118 3.89 8.04 0.64
CA ILE A 118 4.18 7.45 -0.65
C ILE A 118 5.62 7.75 -1.04
N TYR A 119 6.38 6.70 -1.30
CA TYR A 119 7.71 6.75 -1.88
C TYR A 119 7.66 6.30 -3.33
N GLY A 120 8.37 6.99 -4.18
CA GLY A 120 8.39 6.67 -5.61
C GLY A 120 9.68 7.10 -6.27
N ALA A 121 10.00 6.42 -7.38
CA ALA A 121 11.13 6.77 -8.24
C ALA A 121 10.96 6.11 -9.62
N LYS A 122 11.75 6.55 -10.60
CA LYS A 122 12.01 5.78 -11.82
C LYS A 122 12.75 4.48 -11.43
N CYS A 123 12.40 3.35 -12.04
CA CYS A 123 13.15 2.12 -11.79
C CYS A 123 14.63 2.30 -12.12
N GLY A 124 15.51 1.82 -11.23
CA GLY A 124 16.96 2.01 -11.32
C GLY A 124 17.50 3.27 -10.62
N THR A 125 16.64 4.12 -10.03
CA THR A 125 17.09 5.28 -9.24
C THR A 125 16.65 5.16 -7.77
N SER A 126 17.24 5.94 -6.86
CA SER A 126 16.86 5.97 -5.45
C SER A 126 15.44 6.45 -5.23
N TYR A 127 14.81 6.02 -4.14
CA TYR A 127 13.48 6.49 -3.77
C TYR A 127 13.50 7.94 -3.33
N LYS A 128 12.34 8.61 -3.54
CA LYS A 128 12.03 9.90 -2.93
C LYS A 128 10.67 9.78 -2.23
N LYS A 129 10.48 10.46 -1.12
CA LYS A 129 9.15 10.72 -0.56
C LYS A 129 8.45 11.68 -1.52
N ILE A 130 7.33 11.25 -2.11
CA ILE A 130 6.65 12.02 -3.17
C ILE A 130 5.29 12.55 -2.74
N ALA A 131 4.70 11.99 -1.69
CA ALA A 131 3.45 12.51 -1.11
C ALA A 131 3.21 11.94 0.28
N THR A 132 2.36 12.64 1.03
CA THR A 132 1.67 12.17 2.23
C THR A 132 0.19 12.41 1.99
N VAL A 133 -0.66 11.38 2.17
CA VAL A 133 -2.09 11.45 1.90
C VAL A 133 -2.91 10.74 2.98
N HIS A 134 -4.15 11.19 3.19
CA HIS A 134 -5.12 10.54 4.07
C HIS A 134 -6.08 9.61 3.30
N SER A 135 -6.10 9.71 1.98
CA SER A 135 -6.95 8.93 1.09
C SER A 135 -6.35 7.55 0.76
N LYS A 136 -7.18 6.64 0.27
CA LYS A 136 -6.79 5.30 -0.23
C LYS A 136 -6.33 5.29 -1.69
N THR A 137 -6.03 6.48 -2.25
CA THR A 137 -5.58 6.64 -3.64
C THR A 137 -4.53 7.73 -3.73
N PHE A 138 -3.65 7.61 -4.72
CA PHE A 138 -2.65 8.62 -5.04
C PHE A 138 -2.40 8.62 -6.55
N THR A 139 -2.18 9.79 -7.14
CA THR A 139 -1.84 9.92 -8.57
C THR A 139 -0.54 10.69 -8.74
N ASN A 140 0.48 9.99 -9.23
CA ASN A 140 1.73 10.61 -9.64
C ASN A 140 1.60 11.12 -11.08
N LYS A 141 1.83 12.41 -11.28
CA LYS A 141 1.71 13.14 -12.57
C LYS A 141 3.08 13.50 -13.13
N LYS A 142 3.12 14.12 -14.34
CA LYS A 142 4.35 14.61 -15.03
C LYS A 142 5.41 13.53 -15.27
N LEU A 143 4.99 12.28 -15.49
CA LEU A 143 5.88 11.14 -15.72
C LEU A 143 6.28 11.02 -17.20
N LYS A 144 7.43 10.41 -17.48
CA LYS A 144 7.85 10.07 -18.86
C LYS A 144 7.01 8.91 -19.42
N LYS A 145 6.60 8.98 -20.71
CA LYS A 145 5.88 7.90 -21.40
C LYS A 145 6.74 6.64 -21.52
N GLY A 146 6.12 5.47 -21.53
CA GLY A 146 6.78 4.18 -21.77
C GLY A 146 7.87 3.82 -20.74
N THR A 147 7.79 4.35 -19.52
CA THR A 147 8.84 4.24 -18.50
C THR A 147 8.31 3.53 -17.28
N TYR A 148 9.11 2.65 -16.67
CA TYR A 148 8.78 2.01 -15.40
C TYR A 148 9.14 2.90 -14.21
N TYR A 149 8.20 2.98 -13.29
CA TYR A 149 8.34 3.61 -11.98
C TYR A 149 8.11 2.58 -10.88
N LYS A 150 8.75 2.77 -9.75
CA LYS A 150 8.60 1.97 -8.54
C LYS A 150 7.93 2.78 -7.43
N TYR A 151 7.12 2.11 -6.63
CA TYR A 151 6.41 2.75 -5.51
C TYR A 151 6.38 1.84 -4.30
N MET A 152 6.44 2.46 -3.13
CA MET A 152 6.20 1.87 -1.83
C MET A 152 5.32 2.81 -1.02
N VAL A 153 4.40 2.26 -0.25
CA VAL A 153 3.48 3.01 0.61
C VAL A 153 3.68 2.55 2.03
N VAL A 154 3.80 3.49 2.95
CA VAL A 154 3.88 3.26 4.39
C VAL A 154 2.61 3.82 5.01
N ALA A 155 1.89 2.99 5.76
CA ALA A 155 0.70 3.38 6.50
C ALA A 155 1.09 3.72 7.94
N LEU A 156 0.62 4.86 8.44
CA LEU A 156 0.87 5.36 9.79
C LEU A 156 -0.46 5.48 10.55
N ASN A 157 -0.43 5.18 11.84
CA ASN A 157 -1.55 5.45 12.74
C ASN A 157 -1.59 6.94 13.14
N GLU A 158 -2.52 7.31 14.02
CA GLU A 158 -2.69 8.65 14.54
C GLU A 158 -1.45 9.18 15.27
N LYS A 159 -0.75 8.32 16.00
CA LYS A 159 0.50 8.63 16.70
C LYS A 159 1.73 8.67 15.78
N GLY A 160 1.55 8.63 14.44
CA GLY A 160 2.63 8.62 13.46
C GLY A 160 3.45 7.32 13.42
N LYS A 161 3.03 6.26 14.14
CA LYS A 161 3.75 4.97 14.11
C LYS A 161 3.38 4.13 12.88
N VAL A 162 4.33 3.37 12.37
CA VAL A 162 4.14 2.50 11.20
C VAL A 162 3.25 1.32 11.58
N VAL A 163 2.15 1.15 10.85
CA VAL A 163 1.21 0.02 11.00
C VAL A 163 1.27 -0.98 9.85
N ALA A 164 1.74 -0.56 8.70
CA ALA A 164 2.02 -1.46 7.57
C ALA A 164 2.95 -0.80 6.54
N ILE A 165 3.74 -1.63 5.87
CA ILE A 165 4.57 -1.25 4.73
C ILE A 165 4.16 -2.11 3.54
N SER A 166 3.84 -1.48 2.39
CA SER A 166 3.50 -2.22 1.19
C SER A 166 4.73 -2.91 0.61
N LYS A 167 4.49 -4.00 -0.12
CA LYS A 167 5.48 -4.49 -1.08
C LYS A 167 5.75 -3.43 -2.14
N LEU A 168 6.98 -3.41 -2.62
CA LEU A 168 7.40 -2.63 -3.77
C LEU A 168 6.60 -3.03 -5.02
N ILE A 169 5.98 -2.06 -5.69
CA ILE A 169 5.34 -2.28 -6.97
C ILE A 169 6.07 -1.54 -8.09
N HIS A 170 6.07 -2.15 -9.28
CA HIS A 170 6.67 -1.60 -10.49
C HIS A 170 5.59 -1.42 -11.55
N VAL A 171 5.50 -0.21 -12.10
CA VAL A 171 4.43 0.20 -13.01
C VAL A 171 5.00 0.94 -14.20
N ALA A 172 4.62 0.52 -15.41
CA ALA A 172 4.94 1.27 -16.62
C ALA A 172 3.84 2.30 -16.93
N THR A 173 4.23 3.51 -17.33
CA THR A 173 3.35 4.45 -18.03
C THR A 173 3.02 3.92 -19.44
N LYS A 174 1.92 4.38 -20.03
CA LYS A 174 1.55 4.05 -21.42
C LYS A 174 2.44 4.77 -22.45
N GLY A 175 2.37 4.34 -23.70
CA GLY A 175 2.98 5.04 -24.85
C GLY A 175 4.41 4.62 -25.16
N GLY A 176 4.79 3.36 -24.83
CA GLY A 176 6.08 2.75 -25.19
C GLY A 176 5.95 1.25 -25.44
N LYS A 177 7.10 0.61 -25.72
CA LYS A 177 7.21 -0.83 -25.99
C LYS A 177 7.02 -1.70 -24.73
N VAL A 178 6.92 -1.10 -23.52
CA VAL A 178 6.76 -1.79 -22.24
C VAL A 178 5.37 -1.57 -21.66
N GLY A 179 4.85 -2.53 -20.88
CA GLY A 179 3.51 -2.49 -20.31
C GLY A 179 3.39 -3.15 -18.96
N ASN A 180 2.15 -3.26 -18.50
CA ASN A 180 1.80 -3.80 -17.19
C ASN A 180 1.07 -5.13 -17.32
N CYS A 181 1.21 -6.01 -16.32
CA CYS A 181 0.38 -7.20 -16.21
C CYS A 181 -1.10 -6.80 -16.07
N LYS A 182 -1.96 -7.38 -16.93
CA LYS A 182 -3.42 -7.22 -16.87
C LYS A 182 -4.05 -8.25 -15.95
N LYS A 183 -3.61 -9.52 -16.08
CA LYS A 183 -4.11 -10.66 -15.30
C LYS A 183 -3.06 -11.75 -15.14
N LEU A 184 -3.23 -12.55 -14.09
CA LEU A 184 -2.44 -13.75 -13.83
C LEU A 184 -3.28 -14.97 -14.20
N LYS A 185 -2.68 -15.92 -14.95
CA LYS A 185 -3.18 -17.28 -15.10
C LYS A 185 -2.37 -18.20 -14.21
N VAL A 186 -3.03 -19.10 -13.52
CA VAL A 186 -2.43 -20.16 -12.69
C VAL A 186 -2.89 -21.52 -13.18
N ASN A 187 -2.09 -22.56 -13.02
CA ASN A 187 -2.43 -23.93 -13.43
C ASN A 187 -3.64 -24.48 -12.65
N LYS A 188 -3.81 -24.13 -11.36
CA LYS A 188 -5.01 -24.48 -10.59
C LYS A 188 -5.44 -23.30 -9.71
N SER A 189 -6.76 -23.04 -9.63
CA SER A 189 -7.36 -22.00 -8.77
C SER A 189 -7.93 -22.58 -7.46
N LYS A 190 -8.10 -23.90 -7.39
CA LYS A 190 -8.43 -24.67 -6.22
C LYS A 190 -7.42 -25.81 -6.10
N VAL A 191 -6.85 -26.01 -4.92
CA VAL A 191 -5.83 -27.03 -4.64
C VAL A 191 -6.24 -27.77 -3.37
N ASN A 192 -6.42 -29.08 -3.48
CA ASN A 192 -6.70 -29.97 -2.37
C ASN A 192 -5.44 -30.81 -2.10
N LEU A 193 -4.96 -30.84 -0.86
CA LEU A 193 -3.75 -31.55 -0.46
C LEU A 193 -4.00 -32.33 0.82
N LYS A 194 -3.42 -33.52 0.93
CA LYS A 194 -3.19 -34.17 2.23
C LYS A 194 -2.09 -33.44 2.98
N GLN A 195 -2.13 -33.47 4.33
CA GLN A 195 -1.08 -32.89 5.16
C GLN A 195 0.32 -33.36 4.73
N GLY A 196 1.33 -32.50 4.80
CA GLY A 196 2.71 -32.74 4.36
C GLY A 196 2.92 -32.66 2.84
N ARG A 197 1.89 -32.80 2.02
CA ARG A 197 2.04 -32.78 0.56
C ARG A 197 2.30 -31.37 0.02
N LYS A 198 2.97 -31.34 -1.13
CA LYS A 198 3.40 -30.11 -1.82
C LYS A 198 2.71 -29.99 -3.18
N PHE A 199 2.46 -28.74 -3.60
CA PHE A 199 1.92 -28.43 -4.93
C PHE A 199 2.62 -27.21 -5.52
N LYS A 200 3.09 -27.35 -6.76
CA LYS A 200 3.76 -26.28 -7.50
C LYS A 200 2.75 -25.44 -8.29
N LEU A 201 2.61 -24.16 -7.98
CA LEU A 201 1.89 -23.21 -8.80
C LEU A 201 2.73 -22.79 -10.00
N LYS A 202 2.21 -23.04 -11.21
CA LYS A 202 2.72 -22.46 -12.46
C LYS A 202 1.93 -21.19 -12.74
N VAL A 203 2.63 -20.06 -12.97
CA VAL A 203 2.03 -18.74 -13.13
C VAL A 203 2.45 -18.10 -14.43
N LYS A 204 1.46 -17.66 -15.22
CA LYS A 204 1.69 -16.87 -16.45
C LYS A 204 1.13 -15.46 -16.25
N GLN A 205 1.96 -14.44 -16.45
CA GLN A 205 1.54 -13.06 -16.49
C GLN A 205 1.08 -12.69 -17.89
N ILE A 206 -0.11 -12.11 -18.01
CA ILE A 206 -0.69 -11.67 -19.28
C ILE A 206 -0.64 -10.16 -19.34
N ALA A 207 0.02 -9.63 -20.36
CA ALA A 207 0.09 -8.20 -20.65
C ALA A 207 -1.29 -7.64 -21.05
N LYS A 208 -1.46 -6.33 -20.94
CA LYS A 208 -2.67 -5.66 -21.40
C LYS A 208 -2.83 -5.68 -22.92
N SER A 209 -1.74 -5.71 -23.67
CA SER A 209 -1.69 -5.77 -25.13
C SER A 209 -0.56 -6.69 -25.57
N LYS A 210 -0.72 -7.40 -26.69
CA LYS A 210 0.34 -8.20 -27.33
C LYS A 210 1.51 -7.33 -27.85
N LYS A 211 1.25 -6.05 -28.14
CA LYS A 211 2.24 -5.06 -28.62
C LYS A 211 3.23 -4.57 -27.56
N VAL A 212 3.03 -4.92 -26.28
CA VAL A 212 3.90 -4.46 -25.18
C VAL A 212 4.58 -5.62 -24.46
N LYS A 213 5.87 -5.47 -24.16
CA LYS A 213 6.65 -6.43 -23.38
C LYS A 213 6.51 -6.16 -21.89
N LEU A 214 6.36 -7.20 -21.08
CA LEU A 214 6.42 -7.12 -19.62
C LEU A 214 7.89 -7.20 -19.17
N LYS A 215 8.55 -6.05 -18.95
CA LYS A 215 9.89 -6.03 -18.35
C LYS A 215 9.77 -6.42 -16.87
N LYS A 216 10.50 -7.44 -16.46
CA LYS A 216 10.47 -7.97 -15.08
C LYS A 216 11.47 -7.21 -14.21
N HIS A 217 10.96 -6.32 -13.37
CA HIS A 217 11.74 -5.67 -12.30
C HIS A 217 11.66 -6.44 -10.98
N ARG A 218 10.59 -7.21 -10.78
CA ARG A 218 10.38 -8.09 -9.63
C ARG A 218 9.79 -9.43 -10.07
N LYS A 219 10.22 -10.51 -9.43
CA LYS A 219 9.61 -11.83 -9.60
C LYS A 219 8.15 -11.81 -9.09
N THR A 220 7.33 -12.74 -9.58
CA THR A 220 6.00 -13.03 -9.00
C THR A 220 6.18 -13.34 -7.53
N ALA A 221 5.36 -12.72 -6.69
CA ALA A 221 5.36 -12.96 -5.25
C ALA A 221 4.17 -13.82 -4.83
N PHE A 222 4.32 -14.51 -3.71
CA PHE A 222 3.32 -15.41 -3.16
C PHE A 222 3.15 -15.13 -1.67
N GLU A 223 1.92 -15.16 -1.16
CA GLU A 223 1.60 -15.07 0.27
C GLU A 223 0.43 -15.99 0.60
N SER A 224 0.49 -16.67 1.75
CA SER A 224 -0.64 -17.39 2.32
C SER A 224 -1.37 -16.49 3.33
N ASP A 225 -2.70 -16.53 3.37
CA ASP A 225 -3.48 -15.82 4.39
C ASP A 225 -3.54 -16.59 5.73
N ASN A 226 -3.22 -17.88 5.72
CA ASN A 226 -3.07 -18.68 6.94
C ASN A 226 -1.90 -19.66 6.79
N GLN A 227 -0.76 -19.30 7.39
CA GLN A 227 0.47 -20.09 7.32
C GLN A 227 0.43 -21.35 8.18
N ASN A 228 -0.49 -21.44 9.15
CA ASN A 228 -0.71 -22.66 9.94
C ASN A 228 -1.35 -23.76 9.10
N VAL A 229 -2.22 -23.40 8.14
CA VAL A 229 -2.85 -24.35 7.21
C VAL A 229 -1.92 -24.70 6.06
N ALA A 230 -1.37 -23.70 5.37
CA ALA A 230 -0.42 -23.92 4.29
C ALA A 230 0.53 -22.75 4.12
N VAL A 231 1.81 -23.04 3.87
CA VAL A 231 2.82 -22.06 3.51
C VAL A 231 3.07 -22.08 2.01
N VAL A 232 3.62 -20.98 1.47
CA VAL A 232 4.03 -20.90 0.08
C VAL A 232 5.43 -20.32 -0.06
N SER A 233 6.30 -21.00 -0.78
CA SER A 233 7.67 -20.55 -1.01
C SER A 233 7.77 -19.41 -2.03
N LYS A 234 8.91 -18.71 -2.05
CA LYS A 234 9.25 -17.69 -3.08
C LYS A 234 9.20 -18.26 -4.51
N LYS A 235 9.34 -19.57 -4.68
CA LYS A 235 9.24 -20.30 -5.96
C LYS A 235 7.80 -20.73 -6.28
N GLY A 236 6.80 -20.44 -5.43
CA GLY A 236 5.39 -20.80 -5.61
C GLY A 236 5.07 -22.26 -5.32
N VAL A 237 5.84 -22.92 -4.46
CA VAL A 237 5.52 -24.26 -3.93
C VAL A 237 4.67 -24.06 -2.69
N ILE A 238 3.43 -24.57 -2.73
CA ILE A 238 2.51 -24.65 -1.59
C ILE A 238 2.87 -25.94 -0.83
N THR A 239 3.03 -25.85 0.49
CA THR A 239 3.20 -27.00 1.40
C THR A 239 2.05 -27.00 2.38
N ALA A 240 1.29 -28.09 2.42
CA ALA A 240 0.21 -28.33 3.38
C ALA A 240 0.77 -28.58 4.77
N LYS A 241 0.31 -27.84 5.80
CA LYS A 241 0.82 -27.93 7.18
C LYS A 241 -0.19 -28.61 8.11
N LYS A 242 -1.42 -28.09 8.20
CA LYS A 242 -2.45 -28.59 9.10
C LYS A 242 -3.79 -28.60 8.37
N LYS A 243 -4.68 -29.56 8.72
CA LYS A 243 -6.06 -29.63 8.21
C LYS A 243 -6.76 -28.28 8.31
N GLY A 244 -7.46 -27.87 7.25
CA GLY A 244 -8.18 -26.59 7.19
C GLY A 244 -8.22 -25.98 5.79
N LYS A 245 -8.70 -24.74 5.72
CA LYS A 245 -8.84 -23.98 4.47
C LYS A 245 -8.06 -22.67 4.56
N CYS A 246 -7.35 -22.32 3.51
CA CYS A 246 -6.69 -21.01 3.36
C CYS A 246 -6.70 -20.56 1.90
N SER A 247 -6.17 -19.36 1.65
CA SER A 247 -5.93 -18.87 0.30
C SER A 247 -4.46 -18.51 0.10
N VAL A 248 -3.91 -18.92 -1.02
CA VAL A 248 -2.61 -18.45 -1.49
C VAL A 248 -2.83 -17.38 -2.53
N TYR A 249 -2.22 -16.23 -2.31
CA TYR A 249 -2.27 -15.09 -3.21
C TYR A 249 -1.00 -15.01 -4.05
N VAL A 250 -1.18 -14.78 -5.34
CA VAL A 250 -0.11 -14.66 -6.34
C VAL A 250 -0.12 -13.26 -6.89
N TYR A 251 0.99 -12.53 -6.78
CA TYR A 251 1.05 -11.10 -7.14
C TYR A 251 2.03 -10.84 -8.28
N ALA A 252 1.56 -10.14 -9.30
CA ALA A 252 2.42 -9.51 -10.30
C ALA A 252 3.11 -8.27 -9.72
N GLN A 253 4.18 -7.81 -10.38
CA GLN A 253 4.96 -6.65 -9.92
C GLN A 253 4.17 -5.33 -9.81
N ASN A 254 3.03 -5.20 -10.49
CA ASN A 254 2.16 -4.01 -10.45
C ASN A 254 0.98 -4.16 -9.48
N GLY A 255 1.02 -5.14 -8.58
CA GLY A 255 -0.01 -5.37 -7.56
C GLY A 255 -1.26 -6.12 -8.04
N VAL A 256 -1.36 -6.46 -9.33
CA VAL A 256 -2.41 -7.37 -9.82
C VAL A 256 -2.21 -8.75 -9.20
N TYR A 257 -3.28 -9.34 -8.66
CA TYR A 257 -3.19 -10.63 -8.00
C TYR A 257 -4.25 -11.64 -8.45
N LYS A 258 -3.96 -12.92 -8.17
CA LYS A 258 -4.87 -14.06 -8.30
C LYS A 258 -4.90 -14.82 -6.98
N ARG A 259 -6.10 -15.13 -6.48
CA ARG A 259 -6.33 -15.98 -5.30
C ARG A 259 -6.45 -17.44 -5.74
N VAL A 260 -5.79 -18.33 -5.02
CA VAL A 260 -5.86 -19.79 -5.13
C VAL A 260 -6.41 -20.31 -3.81
N LYS A 261 -7.56 -20.99 -3.84
CA LYS A 261 -8.14 -21.62 -2.65
C LYS A 261 -7.35 -22.91 -2.36
N VAL A 262 -6.97 -23.10 -1.11
CA VAL A 262 -6.25 -24.31 -0.64
C VAL A 262 -7.07 -24.97 0.44
N THR A 263 -7.30 -26.28 0.29
CA THR A 263 -7.91 -27.12 1.31
C THR A 263 -6.91 -28.21 1.67
N VAL A 264 -6.61 -28.33 2.96
CA VAL A 264 -5.78 -29.42 3.52
C VAL A 264 -6.73 -30.36 4.24
N LYS A 265 -6.65 -31.65 3.88
CA LYS A 265 -7.44 -32.76 4.44
C LYS A 265 -6.57 -33.57 5.40
#